data_0f83330fab32bdd33edcbe07badc5840
#
_entry.id   0f83330fab32bdd33edcbe07badc5840
#
_cell.length_a   1.000
_cell.length_b   1.000
_cell.length_c   1.000
_cell.angle_alpha   90.00
_cell.angle_beta   90.00
_cell.angle_gamma   90.00
#
_symmetry.space_group_name_H-M   'P 1'
#
loop_
_entity.id
_entity.type
_entity.pdbx_description
1 polymer ?
#
loop_
_entity_poly.entity_id
_entity_poly.type
_entity_poly.pdbx_seq_one_letter_code
_entity_poly.pdbx_strand_id
1 'polypeptide(L)'
;MPRQFFTADDIRRLAQQRADSLTLAPGDIVTQEAQDVASALGVRLVQGTEADVSSRNKRAAVRIARLADASMEPFTDGEITPGTNAWRKEAFAARLDSTLSVSYMSLDKGAAQRIVQRDEAAIVLEGELIVTCGSEWAHGKSGDVIYISAGATAAFETPNWTRFVRVTLNR
;
A
#
# COMPACT_ATOMS: atom_id res chain seq x y z
N MET A 1 15.73 -17.65 -17.87
CA MET A 1 14.88 -16.86 -16.98
C MET A 1 13.56 -16.56 -17.68
N PRO A 2 12.40 -16.51 -17.01
CA PRO A 2 11.16 -16.12 -17.65
C PRO A 2 11.26 -14.66 -18.10
N ARG A 3 10.86 -14.38 -19.34
CA ARG A 3 10.77 -13.02 -19.90
C ARG A 3 9.67 -12.27 -19.17
N GLN A 4 9.95 -11.05 -18.74
CA GLN A 4 8.93 -10.17 -18.18
C GLN A 4 8.34 -9.23 -19.24
N PHE A 5 7.04 -9.00 -19.15
CA PHE A 5 6.33 -8.01 -19.97
C PHE A 5 6.00 -6.82 -19.08
N PHE A 6 6.35 -5.63 -19.56
CA PHE A 6 6.04 -4.37 -18.88
C PHE A 6 5.00 -3.59 -19.67
N THR A 7 3.90 -3.30 -19.02
CA THR A 7 2.77 -2.54 -19.55
C THR A 7 2.81 -1.08 -19.11
N ALA A 8 1.96 -0.25 -19.72
CA ALA A 8 1.80 1.15 -19.32
C ALA A 8 1.42 1.31 -17.83
N ASP A 9 0.58 0.40 -17.30
CA ASP A 9 0.16 0.44 -15.91
C ASP A 9 1.31 0.12 -14.94
N ASP A 10 2.25 -0.73 -15.36
CA ASP A 10 3.44 -1.01 -14.59
C ASP A 10 4.33 0.24 -14.47
N ILE A 11 4.47 0.98 -15.56
CA ILE A 11 5.23 2.25 -15.57
C ILE A 11 4.54 3.32 -14.75
N ARG A 12 3.20 3.48 -14.87
CA ARG A 12 2.44 4.43 -14.04
C ARG A 12 2.63 4.13 -12.54
N ARG A 13 2.60 2.84 -12.18
CA ARG A 13 2.82 2.40 -10.81
C ARG A 13 4.22 2.69 -10.31
N LEU A 14 5.24 2.50 -11.14
CA LEU A 14 6.63 2.86 -10.82
C LEU A 14 6.79 4.37 -10.60
N ALA A 15 6.19 5.19 -11.46
CA ALA A 15 6.22 6.64 -11.32
C ALA A 15 5.53 7.12 -10.03
N GLN A 16 4.39 6.52 -9.67
CA GLN A 16 3.71 6.79 -8.40
C GLN A 16 4.57 6.44 -7.18
N GLN A 17 5.46 5.46 -7.32
CA GLN A 17 6.44 5.07 -6.29
C GLN A 17 7.71 5.93 -6.31
N ARG A 18 7.73 7.03 -7.09
CA ARG A 18 8.89 7.91 -7.28
C ARG A 18 10.14 7.17 -7.79
N ALA A 19 9.95 6.11 -8.56
CA ALA A 19 11.04 5.41 -9.20
C ALA A 19 11.45 6.16 -10.47
N ASP A 20 12.69 6.63 -10.53
CA ASP A 20 13.25 7.41 -11.66
C ASP A 20 13.70 6.52 -12.82
N SER A 21 13.77 5.20 -12.64
CA SER A 21 14.23 4.27 -13.65
C SER A 21 13.70 2.84 -13.48
N LEU A 22 13.55 2.14 -14.60
CA LEU A 22 13.27 0.72 -14.71
C LEU A 22 14.44 0.03 -15.40
N THR A 23 15.12 -0.88 -14.71
CA THR A 23 16.18 -1.71 -15.31
C THR A 23 15.56 -2.95 -15.98
N LEU A 24 15.80 -3.17 -17.24
CA LEU A 24 15.29 -4.28 -18.04
C LEU A 24 16.32 -5.42 -18.11
N ALA A 25 15.88 -6.67 -17.95
CA ALA A 25 16.73 -7.83 -18.22
C ALA A 25 16.89 -8.07 -19.71
N PRO A 26 17.96 -8.76 -20.14
CA PRO A 26 18.04 -9.24 -21.50
C PRO A 26 16.84 -10.15 -21.83
N GLY A 27 16.03 -9.72 -22.80
CA GLY A 27 14.82 -10.43 -23.23
C GLY A 27 13.52 -9.96 -22.61
N ASP A 28 13.52 -9.00 -21.69
CA ASP A 28 12.31 -8.33 -21.22
C ASP A 28 11.66 -7.54 -22.37
N ILE A 29 10.34 -7.51 -22.37
CA ILE A 29 9.54 -6.83 -23.40
C ILE A 29 8.80 -5.67 -22.74
N VAL A 30 8.99 -4.48 -23.29
CA VAL A 30 8.24 -3.27 -22.91
C VAL A 30 7.30 -2.93 -24.07
N THR A 31 6.01 -2.82 -23.78
CA THR A 31 5.04 -2.45 -24.81
C THR A 31 5.29 -1.02 -25.31
N GLN A 32 4.88 -0.70 -26.54
CA GLN A 32 5.02 0.65 -27.07
C GLN A 32 4.37 1.70 -26.18
N GLU A 33 3.15 1.41 -25.71
CA GLU A 33 2.43 2.29 -24.78
C GLU A 33 3.21 2.49 -23.45
N ALA A 34 3.88 1.44 -22.93
CA ALA A 34 4.70 1.56 -21.74
C ALA A 34 5.93 2.46 -21.96
N GLN A 35 6.55 2.42 -23.15
CA GLN A 35 7.66 3.32 -23.52
C GLN A 35 7.19 4.77 -23.58
N ASP A 36 6.02 5.03 -24.18
CA ASP A 36 5.44 6.37 -24.31
C ASP A 36 5.11 6.93 -22.90
N VAL A 37 4.50 6.12 -22.04
CA VAL A 37 4.20 6.50 -20.65
C VAL A 37 5.48 6.72 -19.84
N ALA A 38 6.52 5.89 -20.02
CA ALA A 38 7.81 6.08 -19.35
C ALA A 38 8.42 7.44 -19.71
N SER A 39 8.42 7.77 -21.00
CA SER A 39 8.91 9.07 -21.49
C SER A 39 8.11 10.24 -20.93
N ALA A 40 6.77 10.13 -20.90
CA ALA A 40 5.87 11.16 -20.39
C ALA A 40 6.02 11.39 -18.87
N LEU A 41 6.30 10.34 -18.11
CA LEU A 41 6.44 10.38 -16.64
C LEU A 41 7.89 10.53 -16.18
N GLY A 42 8.86 10.64 -17.08
CA GLY A 42 10.28 10.79 -16.74
C GLY A 42 10.93 9.53 -16.17
N VAL A 43 10.34 8.35 -16.37
CA VAL A 43 10.91 7.08 -15.95
C VAL A 43 11.89 6.57 -17.01
N ARG A 44 13.17 6.47 -16.66
CA ARG A 44 14.21 5.97 -17.60
C ARG A 44 14.17 4.45 -17.72
N LEU A 45 14.11 3.94 -18.93
CA LEU A 45 14.26 2.51 -19.22
C LEU A 45 15.75 2.21 -19.45
N VAL A 46 16.36 1.42 -18.56
CA VAL A 46 17.81 1.10 -18.59
C VAL A 46 17.99 -0.36 -18.88
N GLN A 47 18.76 -0.70 -19.93
CA GLN A 47 19.17 -2.07 -20.19
C GLN A 47 20.21 -2.48 -19.14
N GLY A 48 19.92 -3.50 -18.36
CA GLY A 48 20.82 -4.07 -17.35
C GLY A 48 21.39 -5.41 -17.77
N THR A 49 22.45 -5.82 -17.09
CA THR A 49 22.98 -7.19 -17.18
C THR A 49 22.12 -8.15 -16.34
N GLU A 50 22.27 -9.48 -16.55
CA GLU A 50 21.61 -10.46 -15.68
C GLU A 50 21.97 -10.29 -14.19
N ALA A 51 23.19 -9.80 -13.92
CA ALA A 51 23.65 -9.49 -12.56
C ALA A 51 22.89 -8.26 -11.96
N ASP A 52 22.66 -7.24 -12.77
CA ASP A 52 21.90 -6.03 -12.34
C ASP A 52 20.45 -6.38 -12.04
N VAL A 53 19.85 -7.24 -12.87
CA VAL A 53 18.47 -7.70 -12.67
C VAL A 53 18.38 -8.68 -11.50
N SER A 54 19.38 -9.54 -11.31
CA SER A 54 19.46 -10.42 -10.14
C SER A 54 19.61 -9.65 -8.84
N SER A 55 20.34 -8.51 -8.85
CA SER A 55 20.44 -7.62 -7.69
C SER A 55 19.13 -6.87 -7.41
N ARG A 56 18.38 -6.49 -8.45
CA ARG A 56 17.06 -5.89 -8.38
C ARG A 56 16.03 -6.87 -7.79
N ASN A 57 16.10 -8.14 -8.15
CA ASN A 57 15.22 -9.20 -7.65
C ASN A 57 15.69 -9.80 -6.31
N LYS A 58 16.86 -9.44 -5.81
CA LYS A 58 17.28 -9.78 -4.45
C LYS A 58 16.47 -8.94 -3.47
N ARG A 59 15.26 -9.40 -3.19
CA ARG A 59 14.53 -8.94 -2.00
C ARG A 59 15.39 -9.23 -0.79
N ALA A 60 15.64 -8.22 0.05
CA ALA A 60 16.11 -8.53 1.38
C ALA A 60 15.11 -9.50 2.00
N ALA A 61 15.56 -10.69 2.35
CA ALA A 61 14.71 -11.75 2.90
C ALA A 61 14.00 -11.30 4.19
N VAL A 62 14.59 -10.31 4.88
CA VAL A 62 14.05 -9.70 6.11
C VAL A 62 14.17 -8.19 6.00
N ARG A 63 13.08 -7.49 6.28
CA ARG A 63 13.00 -6.03 6.36
C ARG A 63 12.27 -5.63 7.64
N ILE A 64 12.64 -4.50 8.21
CA ILE A 64 11.97 -3.90 9.36
C ILE A 64 11.49 -2.50 9.00
N ALA A 65 10.27 -2.16 9.41
CA ALA A 65 9.78 -0.79 9.46
C ALA A 65 9.48 -0.46 10.94
N ARG A 66 10.02 0.64 11.43
CA ARG A 66 9.79 1.05 12.82
C ARG A 66 8.77 2.17 12.85
N LEU A 67 7.79 2.03 13.73
CA LEU A 67 6.78 3.06 13.94
C LEU A 67 7.40 4.37 14.45
N ALA A 68 8.43 4.29 15.28
CA ALA A 68 9.15 5.46 15.81
C ALA A 68 9.83 6.32 14.72
N ASP A 69 10.21 5.69 13.57
CA ASP A 69 10.84 6.38 12.45
C ASP A 69 9.81 6.97 11.47
N ALA A 70 8.52 6.85 11.80
CA ALA A 70 7.43 7.16 10.89
C ALA A 70 6.98 8.62 11.02
N SER A 71 7.34 9.48 10.05
CA SER A 71 6.55 10.69 9.84
C SER A 71 5.22 10.27 9.20
N MET A 72 4.12 10.52 9.92
CA MET A 72 2.78 10.22 9.44
C MET A 72 2.33 11.33 8.49
N GLU A 73 1.68 10.95 7.40
CA GLU A 73 1.07 11.87 6.43
C GLU A 73 -0.44 11.87 6.62
N PRO A 74 -1.15 12.98 6.39
CA PRO A 74 -2.61 12.99 6.40
C PRO A 74 -3.17 11.90 5.49
N PHE A 75 -4.14 11.16 6.00
CA PHE A 75 -4.85 10.15 5.21
C PHE A 75 -6.00 10.82 4.47
N THR A 76 -6.02 10.71 3.15
CA THR A 76 -7.00 11.38 2.27
C THR A 76 -7.83 10.41 1.44
N ASP A 77 -7.62 9.10 1.59
CA ASP A 77 -8.31 8.08 0.79
C ASP A 77 -9.66 7.71 1.44
N GLY A 78 -10.70 8.53 1.23
CA GLY A 78 -12.04 8.28 1.74
C GLY A 78 -12.70 9.52 2.33
N GLU A 79 -13.90 9.34 2.86
CA GLU A 79 -14.64 10.37 3.56
C GLU A 79 -14.24 10.38 5.03
N ILE A 80 -13.75 11.52 5.51
CA ILE A 80 -13.38 11.73 6.90
C ILE A 80 -14.40 12.65 7.53
N THR A 81 -14.98 12.25 8.66
CA THR A 81 -15.92 13.08 9.40
C THR A 81 -15.25 14.40 9.80
N PRO A 82 -15.91 15.55 9.63
CA PRO A 82 -15.37 16.85 10.04
C PRO A 82 -14.91 16.85 11.50
N GLY A 83 -13.69 17.33 11.75
CA GLY A 83 -13.07 17.34 13.06
C GLY A 83 -12.32 16.05 13.43
N THR A 84 -12.35 15.05 12.59
CA THR A 84 -11.52 13.84 12.73
C THR A 84 -10.20 14.04 11.98
N ASN A 85 -9.10 13.63 12.60
CA ASN A 85 -7.82 13.55 11.92
C ASN A 85 -7.42 12.09 11.73
N ALA A 86 -7.02 11.77 10.52
CA ALA A 86 -6.52 10.45 10.16
C ALA A 86 -5.15 10.60 9.50
N TRP A 87 -4.23 9.71 9.84
CA TRP A 87 -2.88 9.70 9.30
C TRP A 87 -2.49 8.31 8.84
N ARG A 88 -1.59 8.28 7.88
CA ARG A 88 -1.00 7.07 7.33
C ARG A 88 0.52 7.19 7.18
N LYS A 89 1.21 6.08 7.38
CA LYS A 89 2.59 5.87 6.93
C LYS A 89 2.70 4.52 6.27
N GLU A 90 3.14 4.51 5.03
CA GLU A 90 3.40 3.25 4.35
C GLU A 90 4.70 2.62 4.88
N ALA A 91 4.57 1.45 5.48
CA ALA A 91 5.69 0.66 6.01
C ALA A 91 6.34 -0.19 4.89
N PHE A 92 5.49 -0.86 4.12
CA PHE A 92 5.90 -1.66 2.96
C PHE A 92 4.93 -1.43 1.82
N ALA A 93 5.40 -0.74 0.77
CA ALA A 93 4.63 -0.45 -0.42
C ALA A 93 4.28 -1.72 -1.21
N ALA A 94 3.09 -1.71 -1.81
CA ALA A 94 2.78 -2.64 -2.88
C ALA A 94 3.75 -2.39 -4.05
N ARG A 95 4.51 -3.41 -4.43
CA ARG A 95 5.37 -3.40 -5.61
C ARG A 95 4.81 -4.35 -6.66
N LEU A 96 5.27 -4.25 -7.89
CA LEU A 96 4.86 -5.12 -9.00
C LEU A 96 4.88 -6.62 -8.65
N ASP A 97 5.77 -7.01 -7.76
CA ASP A 97 6.03 -8.38 -7.32
C ASP A 97 5.64 -8.65 -5.85
N SER A 98 5.00 -7.68 -5.18
CA SER A 98 4.57 -7.81 -3.79
C SER A 98 3.07 -8.10 -3.70
N THR A 99 2.73 -9.25 -3.14
CA THR A 99 1.34 -9.62 -2.85
C THR A 99 0.80 -8.94 -1.59
N LEU A 100 1.62 -8.14 -0.90
CA LEU A 100 1.29 -7.56 0.38
C LEU A 100 1.75 -6.10 0.45
N SER A 101 0.90 -5.23 0.98
CA SER A 101 1.29 -3.91 1.49
C SER A 101 0.94 -3.76 2.96
N VAL A 102 1.73 -2.97 3.66
CA VAL A 102 1.55 -2.73 5.10
C VAL A 102 1.67 -1.23 5.37
N SER A 103 0.71 -0.69 6.11
CA SER A 103 0.71 0.71 6.51
C SER A 103 0.42 0.85 8.00
N TYR A 104 1.10 1.78 8.66
CA TYR A 104 0.67 2.29 9.95
C TYR A 104 -0.46 3.30 9.73
N MET A 105 -1.48 3.20 10.53
CA MET A 105 -2.65 4.07 10.52
C MET A 105 -2.84 4.67 11.92
N SER A 106 -3.29 5.92 11.98
CA SER A 106 -3.75 6.55 13.21
C SER A 106 -5.04 7.31 12.93
N LEU A 107 -5.95 7.25 13.86
CA LEU A 107 -7.24 7.93 13.79
C LEU A 107 -7.51 8.58 15.14
N ASP A 108 -7.83 9.88 15.15
CA ASP A 108 -8.35 10.57 16.32
C ASP A 108 -9.86 10.31 16.44
N LYS A 109 -10.45 10.77 17.57
CA LYS A 109 -11.88 10.66 17.83
C LYS A 109 -12.72 11.04 16.60
N GLY A 110 -13.54 10.11 16.14
CA GLY A 110 -14.41 10.28 14.99
C GLY A 110 -14.37 9.06 14.06
N ALA A 111 -14.67 9.30 12.78
CA ALA A 111 -14.81 8.26 11.79
C ALA A 111 -14.14 8.61 10.45
N ALA A 112 -13.65 7.57 9.76
CA ALA A 112 -13.24 7.64 8.37
C ALA A 112 -13.91 6.50 7.60
N GLN A 113 -14.54 6.80 6.47
CA GLN A 113 -15.23 5.80 5.64
C GLN A 113 -14.59 5.68 4.26
N ARG A 114 -14.48 4.46 3.77
CA ARG A 114 -13.97 4.19 2.42
C ARG A 114 -14.47 2.86 1.86
N ILE A 115 -14.38 2.72 0.55
CA ILE A 115 -14.56 1.42 -0.11
C ILE A 115 -13.25 0.63 0.03
N VAL A 116 -13.35 -0.60 0.53
CA VAL A 116 -12.23 -1.54 0.67
C VAL A 116 -11.99 -2.19 -0.69
N GLN A 117 -10.91 -1.81 -1.36
CA GLN A 117 -10.60 -2.27 -2.71
C GLN A 117 -10.13 -3.74 -2.77
N ARG A 118 -9.56 -4.23 -1.68
CA ARG A 118 -8.92 -5.55 -1.56
C ARG A 118 -9.08 -6.06 -0.14
N ASP A 119 -9.01 -7.38 0.03
CA ASP A 119 -9.00 -7.98 1.36
C ASP A 119 -7.92 -7.36 2.24
N GLU A 120 -8.30 -6.99 3.43
CA GLU A 120 -7.38 -6.38 4.40
C GLU A 120 -7.62 -6.84 5.82
N ALA A 121 -6.57 -6.72 6.63
CA ALA A 121 -6.64 -6.90 8.07
C ALA A 121 -6.18 -5.62 8.77
N ALA A 122 -6.91 -5.21 9.80
CA ALA A 122 -6.51 -4.15 10.73
C ALA A 122 -6.07 -4.80 12.05
N ILE A 123 -4.82 -4.59 12.43
CA ILE A 123 -4.22 -5.09 13.68
C ILE A 123 -4.12 -3.91 14.62
N VAL A 124 -4.91 -3.89 15.67
CA VAL A 124 -4.94 -2.78 16.64
C VAL A 124 -3.69 -2.83 17.52
N LEU A 125 -2.91 -1.76 17.49
CA LEU A 125 -1.71 -1.62 18.32
C LEU A 125 -2.04 -0.91 19.64
N GLU A 126 -2.81 0.15 19.56
CA GLU A 126 -3.13 1.02 20.69
C GLU A 126 -4.54 1.60 20.52
N GLY A 127 -5.23 1.84 21.65
CA GLY A 127 -6.60 2.36 21.65
C GLY A 127 -7.62 1.32 21.26
N GLU A 128 -8.73 1.77 20.69
CA GLU A 128 -9.88 0.95 20.29
C GLU A 128 -10.29 1.31 18.86
N LEU A 129 -10.57 0.31 18.04
CA LEU A 129 -11.01 0.46 16.67
C LEU A 129 -12.35 -0.24 16.47
N ILE A 130 -13.34 0.50 16.01
CA ILE A 130 -14.63 -0.04 15.59
C ILE A 130 -14.66 -0.01 14.06
N VAL A 131 -15.00 -1.13 13.44
CA VAL A 131 -15.20 -1.22 11.99
C VAL A 131 -16.61 -1.67 11.71
N THR A 132 -17.33 -0.89 10.89
CA THR A 132 -18.72 -1.16 10.50
C THR A 132 -18.78 -1.32 8.97
N CYS A 133 -19.41 -2.41 8.50
CA CYS A 133 -19.65 -2.70 7.09
C CYS A 133 -21.14 -3.08 6.93
N GLY A 134 -21.97 -2.13 6.51
CA GLY A 134 -23.42 -2.34 6.45
C GLY A 134 -24.02 -2.64 7.84
N SER A 135 -24.57 -3.85 8.01
CA SER A 135 -25.13 -4.32 9.30
C SER A 135 -24.12 -5.05 10.19
N GLU A 136 -22.95 -5.38 9.66
CA GLU A 136 -21.89 -6.07 10.40
C GLU A 136 -20.93 -5.07 11.04
N TRP A 137 -20.47 -5.40 12.23
CA TRP A 137 -19.50 -4.55 12.92
C TRP A 137 -18.57 -5.40 13.80
N ALA A 138 -17.39 -4.87 14.07
CA ALA A 138 -16.41 -5.45 14.98
C ALA A 138 -15.80 -4.35 15.84
N HIS A 139 -15.52 -4.65 17.10
CA HIS A 139 -14.84 -3.76 18.04
C HIS A 139 -13.55 -4.45 18.51
N GLY A 140 -12.43 -3.93 18.06
CA GLY A 140 -11.08 -4.40 18.39
C GLY A 140 -10.38 -3.50 19.40
N LYS A 141 -9.63 -4.13 20.30
CA LYS A 141 -8.72 -3.50 21.25
C LYS A 141 -7.27 -3.90 20.93
N SER A 142 -6.32 -3.30 21.62
CA SER A 142 -4.90 -3.61 21.45
C SER A 142 -4.61 -5.11 21.42
N GLY A 143 -4.01 -5.59 20.35
CA GLY A 143 -3.72 -7.00 20.06
C GLY A 143 -4.77 -7.70 19.18
N ASP A 144 -5.95 -7.14 19.00
CA ASP A 144 -7.00 -7.73 18.16
C ASP A 144 -6.73 -7.51 16.67
N VAL A 145 -7.27 -8.43 15.86
CA VAL A 145 -7.21 -8.39 14.40
C VAL A 145 -8.62 -8.37 13.83
N ILE A 146 -8.94 -7.38 13.03
CA ILE A 146 -10.21 -7.25 12.32
C ILE A 146 -9.96 -7.51 10.84
N TYR A 147 -10.66 -8.47 10.25
CA TYR A 147 -10.62 -8.76 8.82
C TYR A 147 -11.76 -8.03 8.10
N ILE A 148 -11.46 -7.47 6.93
CA ILE A 148 -12.41 -6.72 6.11
C ILE A 148 -12.30 -7.19 4.67
N SER A 149 -13.42 -7.65 4.10
CA SER A 149 -13.47 -8.18 2.75
C SER A 149 -13.43 -7.07 1.68
N ALA A 150 -12.85 -7.38 0.55
CA ALA A 150 -12.89 -6.53 -0.63
C ALA A 150 -14.33 -6.23 -1.07
N GLY A 151 -14.55 -5.01 -1.59
CA GLY A 151 -15.86 -4.53 -2.03
C GLY A 151 -16.73 -3.92 -0.93
N ALA A 152 -16.41 -4.14 0.33
CA ALA A 152 -17.16 -3.55 1.44
C ALA A 152 -16.96 -2.02 1.51
N THR A 153 -18.03 -1.30 1.86
CA THR A 153 -17.91 0.09 2.33
C THR A 153 -17.74 0.03 3.85
N ALA A 154 -16.55 0.32 4.32
CA ALA A 154 -16.18 0.23 5.72
C ALA A 154 -16.04 1.61 6.36
N ALA A 155 -16.69 1.81 7.51
CA ALA A 155 -16.44 2.92 8.41
C ALA A 155 -15.49 2.45 9.52
N PHE A 156 -14.44 3.22 9.75
CA PHE A 156 -13.44 3.03 10.80
C PHE A 156 -13.64 4.12 11.84
N GLU A 157 -13.93 3.74 13.06
CA GLU A 157 -14.30 4.66 14.13
C GLU A 157 -13.48 4.41 15.38
N THR A 158 -13.30 5.45 16.18
CA THR A 158 -12.71 5.35 17.52
C THR A 158 -13.36 6.33 18.48
N PRO A 159 -13.64 5.93 19.74
CA PRO A 159 -14.21 6.84 20.73
C PRO A 159 -13.23 7.93 21.17
N ASN A 160 -11.93 7.68 21.11
CA ASN A 160 -10.87 8.61 21.51
C ASN A 160 -9.81 8.74 20.42
N TRP A 161 -8.92 7.79 20.34
CA TRP A 161 -7.91 7.65 19.31
C TRP A 161 -7.50 6.19 19.20
N THR A 162 -6.95 5.83 18.05
CA THR A 162 -6.43 4.49 17.81
C THR A 162 -5.22 4.52 16.91
N ARG A 163 -4.37 3.53 17.06
CA ARG A 163 -3.27 3.22 16.14
C ARG A 163 -3.36 1.75 15.76
N PHE A 164 -3.29 1.48 14.48
CA PHE A 164 -3.38 0.11 13.96
C PHE A 164 -2.48 -0.07 12.74
N VAL A 165 -2.13 -1.31 12.46
CA VAL A 165 -1.47 -1.71 11.21
C VAL A 165 -2.53 -2.21 10.25
N ARG A 166 -2.55 -1.63 9.06
CA ARG A 166 -3.34 -2.14 7.94
C ARG A 166 -2.46 -3.02 7.06
N VAL A 167 -2.88 -4.25 6.86
CA VAL A 167 -2.27 -5.22 5.96
C VAL A 167 -3.23 -5.45 4.80
N THR A 168 -2.80 -5.21 3.56
CA THR A 168 -3.64 -5.35 2.36
C THR A 168 -3.04 -6.40 1.43
N LEU A 169 -3.86 -7.32 0.93
CA LEU A 169 -3.46 -8.32 -0.05
C LEU A 169 -3.56 -7.74 -1.46
N ASN A 170 -2.46 -7.74 -2.19
CA ASN A 170 -2.38 -7.27 -3.58
C ASN A 170 -2.39 -8.49 -4.53
N ARG A 171 -3.57 -9.04 -4.77
CA ARG A 171 -3.77 -10.09 -5.79
C ARG A 171 -4.18 -9.48 -7.10
#